data_c7c71a97031831935a20191ec3a8c9ee
#
_entry.id   c7c71a97031831935a20191ec3a8c9ee
#
_cell.length_a   1.000
_cell.length_b   1.000
_cell.length_c   1.000
_cell.angle_alpha   90.00
_cell.angle_beta   90.00
_cell.angle_gamma   90.00
#
_symmetry.space_group_name_H-M   'P 1'
#
loop_
_entity.id
_entity.type
_entity.pdbx_description
1 polymer ?
#
loop_
_entity_poly.entity_id
_entity_poly.type
_entity_poly.pdbx_seq_one_letter_code
_entity_poly.pdbx_strand_id
1 'polypeptide(L)'
;DDSIFDEEWIQAITNILRTFKEQQRKEGVGPYRFERKTNRALDTVTNNGLGNPVKPVGLIVSTFRPSDDATTFQFLVPSNFFAVSSLRKAAEILQTVNKKTALAKECTDLAKEVEAALKKYAVYKHPKYGKIYAFEVDGFGNHLLMDDANVPSLLAMPYLGDVDVKDPIYQNTRRFVWSEDNPYFFKGKAGEGIGGPHIG
;
A
#
# COMPACT_ATOMS: atom_id res chain seq x y z
N ASP A 1 -20.39 11.83 -16.71
CA ASP A 1 -21.23 10.70 -17.13
C ASP A 1 -21.15 9.60 -16.08
N ASP A 2 -22.28 9.35 -15.37
CA ASP A 2 -22.33 8.40 -14.26
C ASP A 2 -22.71 6.97 -14.73
N SER A 3 -22.93 6.76 -16.03
CA SER A 3 -23.37 5.48 -16.59
C SER A 3 -22.36 4.35 -16.39
N ILE A 4 -21.07 4.68 -16.14
CA ILE A 4 -20.00 3.71 -15.86
C ILE A 4 -20.10 3.09 -14.46
N PHE A 5 -20.88 3.70 -13.55
CA PHE A 5 -21.08 3.20 -12.19
C PHE A 5 -22.33 2.27 -12.12
N ASP A 6 -22.34 1.29 -12.99
CA ASP A 6 -23.41 0.30 -13.17
C ASP A 6 -23.35 -0.87 -12.16
N GLU A 7 -24.15 -1.89 -12.38
CA GLU A 7 -24.17 -3.08 -11.51
C GLU A 7 -22.86 -3.89 -11.61
N GLU A 8 -22.15 -3.88 -12.74
CA GLU A 8 -20.84 -4.54 -12.87
C GLU A 8 -19.77 -3.81 -12.04
N TRP A 9 -19.79 -2.48 -12.05
CA TRP A 9 -18.93 -1.67 -11.17
C TRP A 9 -19.24 -1.93 -9.69
N ILE A 10 -20.51 -2.00 -9.30
CA ILE A 10 -20.92 -2.32 -7.92
C ILE A 10 -20.42 -3.70 -7.52
N GLN A 11 -20.56 -4.69 -8.41
CA GLN A 11 -20.03 -6.03 -8.17
C GLN A 11 -18.52 -6.05 -8.03
N ALA A 12 -17.81 -5.26 -8.83
CA ALA A 12 -16.34 -5.10 -8.71
C ALA A 12 -15.94 -4.53 -7.34
N ILE A 13 -16.61 -3.47 -6.87
CA ILE A 13 -16.37 -2.92 -5.52
C ILE A 13 -16.66 -3.95 -4.42
N THR A 14 -17.73 -4.71 -4.55
CA THR A 14 -18.07 -5.80 -3.61
C THR A 14 -16.96 -6.85 -3.55
N ASN A 15 -16.42 -7.25 -4.69
CA ASN A 15 -15.31 -8.20 -4.78
C ASN A 15 -14.02 -7.64 -4.19
N ILE A 16 -13.72 -6.35 -4.43
CA ILE A 16 -12.56 -5.66 -3.84
C ILE A 16 -12.67 -5.64 -2.31
N LEU A 17 -13.83 -5.26 -1.77
CA LEU A 17 -14.05 -5.27 -0.31
C LEU A 17 -13.85 -6.65 0.30
N ARG A 18 -14.39 -7.69 -0.32
CA ARG A 18 -14.20 -9.08 0.11
C ARG A 18 -12.71 -9.43 0.12
N THR A 19 -12.01 -9.18 -0.99
CA THR A 19 -10.59 -9.49 -1.13
C THR A 19 -9.74 -8.73 -0.10
N PHE A 20 -10.01 -7.45 0.11
CA PHE A 20 -9.28 -6.66 1.11
C PHE A 20 -9.48 -7.20 2.54
N LYS A 21 -10.74 -7.56 2.91
CA LYS A 21 -11.02 -8.17 4.21
C LYS A 21 -10.32 -9.53 4.38
N GLU A 22 -10.32 -10.38 3.36
CA GLU A 22 -9.58 -11.66 3.35
C GLU A 22 -8.07 -11.42 3.52
N GLN A 23 -7.52 -10.42 2.82
CA GLN A 23 -6.10 -10.06 2.89
C GLN A 23 -5.69 -9.29 4.16
N GLN A 24 -6.62 -8.87 5.01
CA GLN A 24 -6.28 -8.47 6.38
C GLN A 24 -5.84 -9.66 7.24
N ARG A 25 -6.12 -10.88 6.80
CA ARG A 25 -5.74 -12.16 7.45
C ARG A 25 -6.17 -12.31 8.91
N LYS A 26 -7.25 -11.66 9.32
CA LYS A 26 -7.79 -11.73 10.68
C LYS A 26 -8.36 -13.10 11.02
N GLU A 27 -8.95 -13.76 10.04
CA GLU A 27 -9.61 -15.06 10.17
C GLU A 27 -8.77 -16.23 9.58
N GLY A 28 -7.51 -15.95 9.26
CA GLY A 28 -6.59 -16.92 8.65
C GLY A 28 -5.85 -16.35 7.45
N VAL A 29 -5.04 -17.17 6.80
CA VAL A 29 -4.13 -16.74 5.73
C VAL A 29 -4.82 -16.40 4.41
N GLY A 30 -6.10 -16.68 4.27
CA GLY A 30 -6.88 -16.45 3.05
C GLY A 30 -6.60 -17.48 1.95
N PRO A 31 -7.33 -17.39 0.82
CA PRO A 31 -7.24 -18.33 -0.29
C PRO A 31 -6.11 -18.05 -1.28
N TYR A 32 -5.56 -16.82 -1.27
CA TYR A 32 -4.63 -16.37 -2.30
C TYR A 32 -3.22 -16.88 -2.06
N ARG A 33 -2.66 -17.52 -3.10
CA ARG A 33 -1.28 -18.00 -3.14
C ARG A 33 -0.70 -17.77 -4.52
N PHE A 34 0.59 -17.48 -4.57
CA PHE A 34 1.29 -17.35 -5.83
C PHE A 34 2.71 -17.91 -5.73
N GLU A 35 3.01 -18.87 -6.59
CA GLU A 35 4.36 -19.40 -6.79
C GLU A 35 4.60 -19.65 -8.27
N ARG A 36 5.84 -19.42 -8.69
CA ARG A 36 6.32 -19.81 -10.02
C ARG A 36 7.76 -20.31 -9.96
N LYS A 37 8.15 -21.16 -10.91
CA LYS A 37 9.57 -21.52 -11.08
C LYS A 37 10.33 -20.31 -11.62
N THR A 38 11.36 -19.90 -10.92
CA THR A 38 12.20 -18.78 -11.27
C THR A 38 13.58 -18.94 -10.63
N ASN A 39 14.60 -18.31 -11.22
CA ASN A 39 15.93 -18.18 -10.63
C ASN A 39 16.14 -16.86 -9.88
N ARG A 40 15.11 -16.00 -9.82
CA ARG A 40 15.11 -14.72 -9.09
C ARG A 40 14.18 -14.81 -7.89
N ALA A 41 14.74 -14.66 -6.70
CA ALA A 41 13.98 -14.81 -5.45
C ALA A 41 12.78 -13.84 -5.34
N LEU A 42 12.87 -12.65 -5.93
CA LEU A 42 11.81 -11.64 -5.88
C LEU A 42 10.69 -11.87 -6.90
N ASP A 43 10.85 -12.80 -7.85
CA ASP A 43 9.83 -13.08 -8.86
C ASP A 43 8.76 -14.08 -8.37
N THR A 44 8.86 -14.56 -7.14
CA THR A 44 7.92 -15.53 -6.55
C THR A 44 7.69 -15.23 -5.08
N VAL A 45 6.60 -15.74 -4.53
CA VAL A 45 6.25 -15.53 -3.12
C VAL A 45 6.72 -16.69 -2.27
N THR A 46 7.40 -16.41 -1.17
CA THR A 46 7.91 -17.40 -0.22
C THR A 46 6.78 -18.13 0.54
N ASN A 47 7.12 -19.13 1.34
CA ASN A 47 6.20 -19.83 2.25
C ASN A 47 4.95 -20.38 1.54
N ASN A 48 5.16 -21.18 0.50
CA ASN A 48 4.08 -21.79 -0.31
C ASN A 48 3.14 -20.72 -0.88
N GLY A 49 3.70 -19.64 -1.40
CA GLY A 49 2.95 -18.56 -2.04
C GLY A 49 2.19 -17.63 -1.08
N LEU A 50 2.39 -17.76 0.22
CA LEU A 50 1.74 -16.93 1.24
C LEU A 50 2.55 -15.69 1.60
N GLY A 51 3.86 -15.72 1.34
CA GLY A 51 4.82 -14.70 1.76
C GLY A 51 5.23 -14.80 3.23
N ASN A 52 6.01 -13.85 3.69
CA ASN A 52 6.49 -13.84 5.07
C ASN A 52 5.35 -13.61 6.07
N PRO A 53 5.48 -14.14 7.31
CA PRO A 53 4.45 -14.00 8.33
C PRO A 53 4.12 -12.54 8.63
N VAL A 54 2.84 -12.26 8.86
CA VAL A 54 2.34 -10.96 9.33
C VAL A 54 1.54 -11.14 10.62
N LYS A 55 1.56 -10.11 11.46
CA LYS A 55 0.60 -9.97 12.55
C LYS A 55 -0.63 -9.23 12.03
N PRO A 56 -1.82 -9.82 12.04
CA PRO A 56 -3.04 -9.14 11.62
C PRO A 56 -3.32 -7.91 12.51
N VAL A 57 -3.16 -6.73 11.93
CA VAL A 57 -3.28 -5.44 12.65
C VAL A 57 -4.28 -4.50 11.99
N GLY A 58 -5.04 -5.00 11.00
CA GLY A 58 -6.00 -4.21 10.24
C GLY A 58 -5.45 -3.66 8.92
N LEU A 59 -4.16 -3.87 8.61
CA LEU A 59 -3.58 -3.58 7.29
C LEU A 59 -3.88 -4.71 6.30
N ILE A 60 -3.84 -4.38 5.02
CA ILE A 60 -4.10 -5.29 3.89
C ILE A 60 -2.77 -5.80 3.36
N VAL A 61 -2.63 -7.12 3.24
CA VAL A 61 -1.46 -7.79 2.67
C VAL A 61 -1.38 -7.54 1.16
N SER A 62 -0.18 -7.21 0.69
CA SER A 62 0.22 -7.26 -0.72
C SER A 62 1.42 -8.18 -0.86
N THR A 63 1.33 -9.21 -1.70
CA THR A 63 2.43 -10.16 -1.92
C THR A 63 3.47 -9.64 -2.90
N PHE A 64 3.10 -8.64 -3.71
CA PHE A 64 3.97 -7.98 -4.66
C PHE A 64 3.91 -6.46 -4.52
N ARG A 65 5.00 -5.82 -4.89
CA ARG A 65 5.11 -4.37 -5.09
C ARG A 65 4.63 -3.99 -6.49
N PRO A 66 4.33 -2.71 -6.75
CA PRO A 66 4.07 -2.23 -8.12
C PRO A 66 5.22 -2.46 -9.10
N SER A 67 6.45 -2.64 -8.61
CA SER A 67 7.64 -3.02 -9.39
C SER A 67 7.68 -4.49 -9.82
N ASP A 68 6.64 -5.28 -9.49
CA ASP A 68 6.55 -6.72 -9.74
C ASP A 68 7.55 -7.57 -8.91
N ASP A 69 8.07 -7.00 -7.82
CA ASP A 69 8.90 -7.72 -6.86
C ASP A 69 8.09 -8.16 -5.65
N ALA A 70 8.37 -9.35 -5.13
CA ALA A 70 7.75 -9.85 -3.92
C ALA A 70 8.09 -8.96 -2.71
N THR A 71 7.08 -8.64 -1.89
CA THR A 71 7.27 -7.88 -0.67
C THR A 71 8.09 -8.65 0.36
N THR A 72 8.94 -7.94 1.09
CA THR A 72 9.67 -8.49 2.24
C THR A 72 8.77 -8.52 3.48
N PHE A 73 8.15 -7.39 3.81
CA PHE A 73 7.10 -7.29 4.82
C PHE A 73 5.78 -6.99 4.13
N GLN A 74 4.79 -7.84 4.31
CA GLN A 74 3.64 -7.91 3.40
C GLN A 74 2.62 -6.79 3.52
N PHE A 75 2.73 -5.90 4.50
CA PHE A 75 1.92 -4.69 4.51
C PHE A 75 2.67 -3.58 3.77
N LEU A 76 2.44 -3.49 2.46
CA LEU A 76 2.94 -2.42 1.61
C LEU A 76 2.22 -1.11 1.96
N VAL A 77 2.93 -0.20 2.60
CA VAL A 77 2.34 1.01 3.20
C VAL A 77 1.70 1.94 2.16
N PRO A 78 2.37 2.32 1.05
CA PRO A 78 1.73 3.20 0.07
C PRO A 78 0.47 2.59 -0.56
N SER A 79 0.44 1.27 -0.81
CA SER A 79 -0.77 0.60 -1.30
C SER A 79 -1.90 0.59 -0.28
N ASN A 80 -1.59 0.50 1.01
CA ASN A 80 -2.60 0.61 2.06
C ASN A 80 -3.17 2.03 2.16
N PHE A 81 -2.36 3.08 2.00
CA PHE A 81 -2.85 4.45 1.88
C PHE A 81 -3.75 4.62 0.67
N PHE A 82 -3.32 4.11 -0.49
CA PHE A 82 -4.13 4.15 -1.71
C PHE A 82 -5.45 3.37 -1.58
N ALA A 83 -5.47 2.27 -0.84
CA ALA A 83 -6.72 1.57 -0.51
C ALA A 83 -7.67 2.45 0.30
N VAL A 84 -7.16 3.20 1.30
CA VAL A 84 -7.98 4.14 2.11
C VAL A 84 -8.62 5.23 1.25
N SER A 85 -7.83 5.92 0.42
CA SER A 85 -8.32 7.00 -0.44
C SER A 85 -9.31 6.49 -1.49
N SER A 86 -9.04 5.32 -2.09
CA SER A 86 -9.92 4.68 -3.08
C SER A 86 -11.23 4.21 -2.48
N LEU A 87 -11.22 3.60 -1.29
CA LEU A 87 -12.43 3.17 -0.58
C LEU A 87 -13.33 4.37 -0.20
N ARG A 88 -12.73 5.51 0.17
CA ARG A 88 -13.48 6.73 0.45
C ARG A 88 -14.17 7.28 -0.79
N LYS A 89 -13.45 7.33 -1.93
CA LYS A 89 -14.03 7.75 -3.22
C LYS A 89 -15.13 6.79 -3.68
N ALA A 90 -14.91 5.48 -3.55
CA ALA A 90 -15.94 4.48 -3.85
C ALA A 90 -17.19 4.64 -2.96
N ALA A 91 -17.00 4.90 -1.66
CA ALA A 91 -18.12 5.15 -0.73
C ALA A 91 -18.94 6.38 -1.13
N GLU A 92 -18.27 7.46 -1.56
CA GLU A 92 -18.94 8.67 -2.04
C GLU A 92 -19.80 8.37 -3.28
N ILE A 93 -19.25 7.67 -4.28
CA ILE A 93 -19.98 7.27 -5.49
C ILE A 93 -21.16 6.36 -5.15
N LEU A 94 -20.94 5.32 -4.34
CA LEU A 94 -21.99 4.41 -3.90
C LEU A 94 -23.13 5.14 -3.17
N GLN A 95 -22.80 6.15 -2.36
CA GLN A 95 -23.79 6.95 -1.63
C GLN A 95 -24.55 7.91 -2.54
N THR A 96 -23.84 8.61 -3.43
CA THR A 96 -24.39 9.75 -4.20
C THR A 96 -25.03 9.31 -5.52
N VAL A 97 -24.40 8.38 -6.24
CA VAL A 97 -24.86 7.91 -7.56
C VAL A 97 -25.74 6.68 -7.41
N ASN A 98 -25.22 5.61 -6.84
CA ASN A 98 -25.90 4.31 -6.82
C ASN A 98 -26.94 4.16 -5.71
N LYS A 99 -26.93 5.03 -4.68
CA LYS A 99 -27.80 4.93 -3.48
C LYS A 99 -27.63 3.60 -2.70
N LYS A 100 -26.44 2.97 -2.81
CA LYS A 100 -26.10 1.70 -2.12
C LYS A 100 -25.48 2.00 -0.74
N THR A 101 -26.27 2.58 0.17
CA THR A 101 -25.84 3.09 1.49
C THR A 101 -25.12 2.05 2.35
N ALA A 102 -25.57 0.79 2.35
CA ALA A 102 -24.94 -0.28 3.14
C ALA A 102 -23.51 -0.56 2.65
N LEU A 103 -23.31 -0.70 1.33
CA LEU A 103 -22.01 -0.94 0.72
C LEU A 103 -21.07 0.28 0.89
N ALA A 104 -21.61 1.50 0.76
CA ALA A 104 -20.89 2.73 1.03
C ALA A 104 -20.35 2.78 2.48
N LYS A 105 -21.17 2.34 3.44
CA LYS A 105 -20.78 2.22 4.84
C LYS A 105 -19.66 1.20 5.03
N GLU A 106 -19.72 0.04 4.38
CA GLU A 106 -18.66 -0.98 4.46
C GLU A 106 -17.33 -0.44 3.93
N CYS A 107 -17.32 0.28 2.80
CA CYS A 107 -16.13 0.95 2.28
C CYS A 107 -15.56 1.95 3.30
N THR A 108 -16.42 2.76 3.90
CA THR A 108 -16.03 3.77 4.88
C THR A 108 -15.44 3.14 6.14
N ASP A 109 -16.06 2.08 6.64
CA ASP A 109 -15.61 1.40 7.86
C ASP A 109 -14.26 0.72 7.65
N LEU A 110 -14.06 0.04 6.52
CA LEU A 110 -12.77 -0.55 6.18
C LEU A 110 -11.70 0.53 5.98
N ALA A 111 -12.00 1.63 5.30
CA ALA A 111 -11.07 2.75 5.14
C ALA A 111 -10.62 3.31 6.50
N LYS A 112 -11.54 3.51 7.44
CA LYS A 112 -11.22 3.99 8.81
C LYS A 112 -10.34 3.01 9.57
N GLU A 113 -10.61 1.71 9.45
CA GLU A 113 -9.81 0.68 10.11
C GLU A 113 -8.37 0.66 9.58
N VAL A 114 -8.20 0.62 8.25
CA VAL A 114 -6.88 0.63 7.62
C VAL A 114 -6.11 1.91 7.95
N GLU A 115 -6.78 3.07 7.93
CA GLU A 115 -6.15 4.35 8.31
C GLU A 115 -5.68 4.35 9.77
N ALA A 116 -6.47 3.82 10.68
CA ALA A 116 -6.08 3.71 12.09
C ALA A 116 -4.86 2.80 12.27
N ALA A 117 -4.80 1.70 11.52
CA ALA A 117 -3.66 0.80 11.50
C ALA A 117 -2.41 1.46 10.91
N LEU A 118 -2.53 2.20 9.79
CA LEU A 118 -1.44 2.98 9.19
C LEU A 118 -0.85 3.98 10.18
N LYS A 119 -1.68 4.76 10.88
CA LYS A 119 -1.23 5.72 11.91
C LYS A 119 -0.40 5.06 13.01
N LYS A 120 -0.72 3.81 13.34
CA LYS A 120 -0.07 3.07 14.43
C LYS A 120 1.18 2.31 14.01
N TYR A 121 1.18 1.72 12.82
CA TYR A 121 2.20 0.73 12.43
C TYR A 121 3.09 1.19 11.28
N ALA A 122 2.68 2.19 10.48
CA ALA A 122 3.44 2.61 9.30
C ALA A 122 4.51 3.68 9.59
N VAL A 123 4.52 4.26 10.78
CA VAL A 123 5.42 5.38 11.13
C VAL A 123 6.66 4.87 11.86
N TYR A 124 7.82 5.18 11.32
CA TYR A 124 9.12 4.89 11.90
C TYR A 124 9.81 6.17 12.38
N LYS A 125 10.47 6.13 13.56
CA LYS A 125 11.27 7.24 14.06
C LYS A 125 12.72 7.09 13.57
N HIS A 126 13.02 7.68 12.43
CA HIS A 126 14.35 7.66 11.84
C HIS A 126 15.31 8.64 12.57
N PRO A 127 16.56 8.24 12.88
CA PRO A 127 17.49 9.09 13.65
C PRO A 127 17.84 10.41 12.95
N LYS A 128 17.88 10.44 11.63
CA LYS A 128 18.27 11.61 10.82
C LYS A 128 17.06 12.45 10.36
N TYR A 129 15.94 11.81 10.03
CA TYR A 129 14.79 12.48 9.39
C TYR A 129 13.61 12.71 10.33
N GLY A 130 13.66 12.17 11.56
CA GLY A 130 12.51 12.19 12.46
C GLY A 130 11.45 11.13 12.10
N LYS A 131 10.17 11.42 12.29
CA LYS A 131 9.10 10.48 11.90
C LYS A 131 8.98 10.45 10.39
N ILE A 132 9.07 9.24 9.81
CA ILE A 132 8.87 8.95 8.37
C ILE A 132 7.88 7.79 8.21
N TYR A 133 7.26 7.66 7.06
CA TYR A 133 6.54 6.44 6.68
C TYR A 133 7.54 5.38 6.23
N ALA A 134 7.37 4.14 6.71
CA ALA A 134 8.05 2.97 6.17
C ALA A 134 7.42 2.57 4.83
N PHE A 135 8.17 1.89 3.99
CA PHE A 135 7.66 1.35 2.72
C PHE A 135 6.86 0.06 2.94
N GLU A 136 7.39 -0.85 3.77
CA GLU A 136 6.71 -2.08 4.17
C GLU A 136 6.80 -2.28 5.67
N VAL A 137 5.78 -2.92 6.26
CA VAL A 137 5.75 -3.35 7.67
C VAL A 137 5.10 -4.73 7.79
N ASP A 138 5.31 -5.41 8.93
CA ASP A 138 4.79 -6.76 9.19
C ASP A 138 3.79 -6.85 10.35
N GLY A 139 3.61 -5.74 11.09
CA GLY A 139 2.78 -5.70 12.30
C GLY A 139 3.46 -6.22 13.57
N PHE A 140 4.63 -6.87 13.46
CA PHE A 140 5.45 -7.30 14.62
C PHE A 140 6.42 -6.21 15.08
N GLY A 141 6.57 -5.12 14.34
CA GLY A 141 7.45 -4.01 14.64
C GLY A 141 8.62 -3.86 13.68
N ASN A 142 8.70 -4.69 12.64
CA ASN A 142 9.72 -4.55 11.60
C ASN A 142 9.27 -3.57 10.52
N HIS A 143 10.23 -2.81 10.00
CA HIS A 143 10.04 -1.76 9.01
C HIS A 143 11.08 -1.88 7.90
N LEU A 144 10.66 -1.83 6.64
CA LEU A 144 11.54 -1.68 5.50
C LEU A 144 11.53 -0.21 5.07
N LEU A 145 12.73 0.39 5.06
CA LEU A 145 12.90 1.81 4.75
C LEU A 145 13.51 1.93 3.35
N MET A 146 12.69 2.25 2.41
CA MET A 146 13.02 2.52 1.01
C MET A 146 11.82 3.21 0.35
N ASP A 147 11.99 3.61 -0.88
CA ASP A 147 10.92 3.87 -1.85
C ASP A 147 11.45 3.58 -3.24
N ASP A 148 10.58 3.19 -4.16
CA ASP A 148 10.91 3.02 -5.56
C ASP A 148 10.00 3.86 -6.47
N ALA A 149 10.33 3.94 -7.78
CA ALA A 149 9.61 4.81 -8.71
C ALA A 149 8.22 4.28 -9.12
N ASN A 150 7.85 3.07 -8.74
CA ASN A 150 6.61 2.44 -9.18
C ASN A 150 5.44 2.83 -8.27
N VAL A 151 4.37 3.35 -8.86
CA VAL A 151 3.19 3.87 -8.15
C VAL A 151 2.18 2.75 -7.90
N PRO A 152 1.61 2.66 -6.68
CA PRO A 152 1.72 3.51 -5.49
C PRO A 152 3.09 3.46 -4.79
N SER A 153 3.67 4.62 -4.50
CA SER A 153 4.93 4.80 -3.79
C SER A 153 4.76 5.81 -2.65
N LEU A 154 5.72 5.86 -1.72
CA LEU A 154 5.69 6.87 -0.66
C LEU A 154 5.72 8.30 -1.23
N LEU A 155 6.51 8.50 -2.28
CA LEU A 155 6.63 9.80 -2.94
C LEU A 155 5.33 10.22 -3.63
N ALA A 156 4.57 9.28 -4.18
CA ALA A 156 3.34 9.53 -4.93
C ALA A 156 2.10 9.78 -4.04
N MET A 157 2.16 9.53 -2.72
CA MET A 157 0.99 9.61 -1.83
C MET A 157 0.17 10.91 -1.97
N PRO A 158 0.75 12.12 -2.02
CA PRO A 158 -0.07 13.34 -2.18
C PRO A 158 -0.73 13.44 -3.56
N TYR A 159 -0.08 12.94 -4.60
CA TYR A 159 -0.64 12.91 -5.96
C TYR A 159 -1.88 12.00 -6.03
N LEU A 160 -1.86 10.86 -5.32
CA LEU A 160 -2.97 9.92 -5.24
C LEU A 160 -4.10 10.40 -4.30
N GLY A 161 -3.84 11.46 -3.51
CA GLY A 161 -4.79 11.99 -2.52
C GLY A 161 -4.79 11.23 -1.21
N ASP A 162 -3.69 10.54 -0.91
CA ASP A 162 -3.56 9.68 0.27
C ASP A 162 -3.18 10.48 1.53
N VAL A 163 -2.34 11.50 1.37
CA VAL A 163 -1.90 12.41 2.43
C VAL A 163 -1.84 13.84 1.93
N ASP A 164 -1.91 14.81 2.85
CA ASP A 164 -1.63 16.23 2.50
C ASP A 164 -0.13 16.38 2.18
N VAL A 165 0.18 17.09 1.10
CA VAL A 165 1.57 17.43 0.73
C VAL A 165 2.33 18.13 1.86
N LYS A 166 1.62 18.86 2.75
CA LYS A 166 2.18 19.56 3.91
C LYS A 166 2.29 18.69 5.16
N ASP A 167 1.82 17.43 5.13
CA ASP A 167 1.96 16.52 6.26
C ASP A 167 3.43 16.42 6.69
N PRO A 168 3.78 16.70 7.96
CA PRO A 168 5.18 16.74 8.38
C PRO A 168 5.86 15.37 8.32
N ILE A 169 5.13 14.26 8.46
CA ILE A 169 5.69 12.91 8.31
C ILE A 169 5.99 12.66 6.84
N TYR A 170 5.07 13.06 5.93
CA TYR A 170 5.33 12.97 4.49
C TYR A 170 6.54 13.83 4.08
N GLN A 171 6.65 15.06 4.57
CA GLN A 171 7.79 15.92 4.24
C GLN A 171 9.12 15.34 4.72
N ASN A 172 9.14 14.70 5.87
CA ASN A 172 10.30 13.95 6.36
C ASN A 172 10.59 12.74 5.47
N THR A 173 9.55 11.98 5.11
CA THR A 173 9.64 10.82 4.20
C THR A 173 10.20 11.24 2.85
N ARG A 174 9.70 12.34 2.28
CA ARG A 174 10.21 12.88 1.02
C ARG A 174 11.70 13.21 1.10
N ARG A 175 12.18 13.83 2.21
CA ARG A 175 13.62 14.09 2.39
C ARG A 175 14.46 12.82 2.50
N PHE A 176 13.92 11.77 3.13
CA PHE A 176 14.56 10.46 3.17
C PHE A 176 14.60 9.83 1.77
N VAL A 177 13.48 9.80 1.06
CA VAL A 177 13.39 9.19 -0.28
C VAL A 177 14.35 9.85 -1.28
N TRP A 178 14.48 11.19 -1.22
CA TRP A 178 15.42 11.98 -2.03
C TRP A 178 16.81 12.10 -1.36
N SER A 179 17.38 10.99 -0.91
CA SER A 179 18.72 10.95 -0.33
C SER A 179 19.38 9.58 -0.54
N GLU A 180 20.69 9.53 -0.35
CA GLU A 180 21.49 8.30 -0.41
C GLU A 180 21.12 7.26 0.66
N ASP A 181 20.29 7.61 1.65
CA ASP A 181 19.74 6.68 2.62
C ASP A 181 18.59 5.81 2.01
N ASN A 182 18.03 6.22 0.86
CA ASN A 182 17.13 5.39 0.06
C ASN A 182 17.95 4.59 -0.96
N PRO A 183 17.91 3.23 -0.94
CA PRO A 183 18.72 2.40 -1.83
C PRO A 183 18.42 2.58 -3.32
N TYR A 184 17.25 3.16 -3.66
CA TYR A 184 16.86 3.42 -5.05
C TYR A 184 16.96 4.90 -5.46
N PHE A 185 17.60 5.72 -4.65
CA PHE A 185 17.99 7.05 -5.08
C PHE A 185 19.30 6.98 -5.90
N PHE A 186 19.25 7.49 -7.11
CA PHE A 186 20.38 7.51 -8.03
C PHE A 186 20.76 8.94 -8.38
N LYS A 187 22.05 9.18 -8.46
CA LYS A 187 22.62 10.47 -8.81
C LYS A 187 23.71 10.31 -9.85
N GLY A 188 23.57 11.01 -10.96
CA GLY A 188 24.54 11.01 -12.07
C GLY A 188 24.87 12.41 -12.55
N LYS A 189 25.70 12.51 -13.58
CA LYS A 189 26.10 13.80 -14.17
C LYS A 189 24.96 14.56 -14.82
N ALA A 190 23.94 13.86 -15.34
CA ALA A 190 22.81 14.45 -16.05
C ALA A 190 21.62 14.79 -15.14
N GLY A 191 21.57 14.23 -13.91
CA GLY A 191 20.47 14.45 -12.98
C GLY A 191 20.46 13.45 -11.85
N GLU A 192 19.41 13.54 -11.04
CA GLU A 192 19.14 12.62 -9.94
C GLU A 192 17.67 12.19 -9.95
N GLY A 193 17.37 11.03 -9.38
CA GLY A 193 16.00 10.50 -9.38
C GLY A 193 15.87 9.22 -8.55
N ILE A 194 14.64 8.77 -8.47
CA ILE A 194 14.30 7.50 -7.83
C ILE A 194 14.14 6.45 -8.95
N GLY A 195 14.86 5.36 -8.83
CA GLY A 195 14.72 4.19 -9.70
C GLY A 195 13.97 3.05 -9.01
N GLY A 196 14.29 1.83 -9.36
CA GLY A 196 13.66 0.66 -8.79
C GLY A 196 14.49 -0.61 -8.99
N PRO A 197 13.99 -1.77 -8.52
CA PRO A 197 14.72 -3.04 -8.60
C PRO A 197 15.04 -3.50 -10.04
N HIS A 198 14.26 -3.06 -11.01
CA HIS A 198 14.40 -3.44 -12.43
C HIS A 198 15.06 -2.36 -13.29
N ILE A 199 15.14 -1.15 -12.79
CA ILE A 199 15.73 0.00 -13.47
C ILE A 199 16.68 0.69 -12.48
N GLY A 200 17.95 0.48 -12.70
CA GLY A 200 19.05 1.15 -11.98
C GLY A 200 19.41 2.47 -12.62
#